data_40f87603646645860473aad9ea934fed
#
_entry.id   40f87603646645860473aad9ea934fed
#
_cell.length_a   1.000
_cell.length_b   1.000
_cell.length_c   1.000
_cell.angle_alpha   90.00
_cell.angle_beta   90.00
_cell.angle_gamma   90.00
#
_symmetry.space_group_name_H-M   'P 1'
#
loop_
_entity.id
_entity.type
_entity.pdbx_description
1 polymer ?
#
loop_
_entity_poly.entity_id
_entity_poly.type
_entity_poly.pdbx_seq_one_letter_code
_entity_poly.pdbx_strand_id
1 'polypeptide(L)'
;DDAQTGVKRVFGDASVAEELEKRNICLSSANSINWGRLVPQIVYYFAAYAQLLKAGKITFGDEVDFCVPTGNFGDILAGYYAKQMGLPVGKLVCASNENNVLTDFLTTGTYTAKREFFKTTSPSMDILVSSNLERLLYHVTGSDAEVAGFMQQLAATGSYTVRPETLAAIQETFS
;
A
#
# COMPACT_ATOMS: atom_id res chain seq x y z
N ASP A 1 15.92 -3.49 12.57
CA ASP A 1 15.75 -4.73 11.78
C ASP A 1 15.72 -5.99 12.64
N ASP A 2 16.57 -6.10 13.69
CA ASP A 2 16.60 -7.30 14.54
C ASP A 2 15.29 -7.55 15.28
N ALA A 3 14.63 -6.50 15.78
CA ALA A 3 13.34 -6.60 16.43
C ALA A 3 12.24 -7.09 15.47
N GLN A 4 12.20 -6.56 14.24
CA GLN A 4 11.23 -7.01 13.22
C GLN A 4 11.49 -8.45 12.79
N THR A 5 12.75 -8.84 12.67
CA THR A 5 13.13 -10.22 12.35
C THR A 5 12.72 -11.17 13.47
N GLY A 6 12.93 -10.77 14.72
CA GLY A 6 12.48 -11.53 15.90
C GLY A 6 10.96 -11.71 15.93
N VAL A 7 10.20 -10.64 15.69
CA VAL A 7 8.74 -10.69 15.60
C VAL A 7 8.27 -11.65 14.50
N LYS A 8 8.84 -11.55 13.29
CA LYS A 8 8.49 -12.44 12.17
C LYS A 8 8.76 -13.92 12.49
N ARG A 9 9.86 -14.21 13.20
CA ARG A 9 10.14 -15.58 13.67
C ARG A 9 9.07 -16.10 14.61
N VAL A 10 8.67 -15.29 15.60
CA VAL A 10 7.62 -15.67 16.57
C VAL A 10 6.29 -15.93 15.85
N PHE A 11 5.91 -15.07 14.89
CA PHE A 11 4.68 -15.28 14.09
C PHE A 11 4.72 -16.51 13.19
N GLY A 12 5.91 -16.89 12.71
CA GLY A 12 6.10 -18.05 11.85
C GLY A 12 6.31 -19.38 12.60
N ASP A 13 6.41 -19.34 13.93
CA ASP A 13 6.68 -20.52 14.74
C ASP A 13 5.39 -21.22 15.20
N ALA A 14 5.11 -22.37 14.60
CA ALA A 14 3.92 -23.15 14.92
C ALA A 14 3.88 -23.59 16.40
N SER A 15 5.02 -23.89 17.02
CA SER A 15 5.08 -24.32 18.42
C SER A 15 4.68 -23.20 19.38
N VAL A 16 5.04 -21.96 19.06
CA VAL A 16 4.60 -20.77 19.81
C VAL A 16 3.10 -20.56 19.64
N ALA A 17 2.58 -20.70 18.43
CA ALA A 17 1.15 -20.57 18.14
C ALA A 17 0.32 -21.59 18.95
N GLU A 18 0.72 -22.87 18.95
CA GLU A 18 0.06 -23.93 19.73
C GLU A 18 0.09 -23.67 21.25
N GLU A 19 1.21 -23.21 21.78
CA GLU A 19 1.33 -22.91 23.20
C GLU A 19 0.45 -21.72 23.63
N LEU A 20 0.35 -20.71 22.77
CA LEU A 20 -0.52 -19.55 23.02
C LEU A 20 -1.99 -19.91 22.89
N GLU A 21 -2.36 -20.77 21.94
CA GLU A 21 -3.73 -21.25 21.77
C GLU A 21 -4.25 -22.00 23.03
N LYS A 22 -3.41 -22.82 23.66
CA LYS A 22 -3.72 -23.48 24.93
C LYS A 22 -4.10 -22.49 26.03
N ARG A 23 -3.64 -21.25 25.92
CA ARG A 23 -3.91 -20.16 26.87
C ARG A 23 -4.99 -19.20 26.41
N ASN A 24 -5.69 -19.52 25.32
CA ASN A 24 -6.67 -18.66 24.64
C ASN A 24 -6.05 -17.29 24.21
N ILE A 25 -4.80 -17.29 23.80
CA ILE A 25 -4.09 -16.12 23.29
C ILE A 25 -3.84 -16.33 21.80
N CYS A 26 -4.15 -15.35 20.97
CA CYS A 26 -3.75 -15.32 19.57
C CYS A 26 -2.81 -14.12 19.28
N LEU A 27 -1.82 -14.35 18.42
CA LEU A 27 -0.95 -13.30 17.94
C LEU A 27 -1.70 -12.47 16.88
N SER A 28 -1.59 -11.16 16.99
CA SER A 28 -2.10 -10.21 16.01
C SER A 28 -1.06 -9.14 15.73
N SER A 29 -1.13 -8.53 14.56
CA SER A 29 -0.21 -7.48 14.14
C SER A 29 -0.93 -6.15 13.97
N ALA A 30 -0.37 -5.09 14.52
CA ALA A 30 -0.82 -3.70 14.30
C ALA A 30 0.02 -2.98 13.23
N ASN A 31 0.71 -3.73 12.37
CA ASN A 31 1.52 -3.17 11.29
C ASN A 31 0.65 -2.66 10.12
N SER A 32 1.29 -2.12 9.07
CA SER A 32 0.62 -1.51 7.92
C SER A 32 -0.23 -2.46 7.08
N ILE A 33 -0.04 -3.79 7.17
CA ILE A 33 -0.89 -4.76 6.47
C ILE A 33 -2.22 -5.05 7.19
N ASN A 34 -2.33 -4.65 8.46
CA ASN A 34 -3.58 -4.86 9.21
C ASN A 34 -4.68 -3.96 8.65
N TRP A 35 -5.80 -4.56 8.24
CA TRP A 35 -6.95 -3.86 7.72
C TRP A 35 -7.50 -2.82 8.70
N GLY A 36 -7.53 -3.15 10.00
CA GLY A 36 -7.95 -2.24 11.06
C GLY A 36 -7.05 -1.02 11.23
N ARG A 37 -5.83 -1.03 10.63
CA ARG A 37 -4.96 0.14 10.55
C ARG A 37 -5.17 0.94 9.28
N LEU A 38 -5.55 0.30 8.18
CA LEU A 38 -5.77 0.96 6.89
C LEU A 38 -7.10 1.72 6.88
N VAL A 39 -8.19 1.08 7.31
CA VAL A 39 -9.55 1.63 7.21
C VAL A 39 -9.70 3.00 7.86
N PRO A 40 -9.18 3.27 9.07
CA PRO A 40 -9.28 4.60 9.68
C PRO A 40 -8.59 5.71 8.88
N GLN A 41 -7.61 5.36 8.04
CA GLN A 41 -6.89 6.35 7.22
C GLN A 41 -7.78 6.92 6.10
N ILE A 42 -8.84 6.24 5.70
CA ILE A 42 -9.83 6.76 4.75
C ILE A 42 -10.41 8.11 5.24
N VAL A 43 -10.58 8.24 6.56
CA VAL A 43 -11.11 9.46 7.19
C VAL A 43 -10.23 10.67 6.92
N TYR A 44 -8.93 10.52 6.74
CA TYR A 44 -8.00 11.63 6.48
C TYR A 44 -8.38 12.39 5.20
N TYR A 45 -8.72 11.65 4.14
CA TYR A 45 -9.10 12.21 2.84
C TYR A 45 -10.43 12.97 2.91
N PHE A 46 -11.43 12.39 3.56
CA PHE A 46 -12.71 13.09 3.80
C PHE A 46 -12.54 14.33 4.67
N ALA A 47 -11.74 14.23 5.73
CA ALA A 47 -11.46 15.35 6.62
C ALA A 47 -10.71 16.49 5.91
N ALA A 48 -9.69 16.15 5.10
CA ALA A 48 -8.95 17.14 4.32
C ALA A 48 -9.85 17.84 3.30
N TYR A 49 -10.67 17.08 2.57
CA TYR A 49 -11.62 17.62 1.61
C TYR A 49 -12.64 18.56 2.30
N ALA A 50 -13.20 18.14 3.42
CA ALA A 50 -14.14 18.95 4.20
C ALA A 50 -13.50 20.25 4.73
N GLN A 51 -12.21 20.20 5.10
CA GLN A 51 -11.48 21.42 5.52
C GLN A 51 -11.28 22.39 4.35
N LEU A 52 -11.00 21.92 3.15
CA LEU A 52 -10.89 22.77 1.95
C LEU A 52 -12.22 23.44 1.62
N LEU A 53 -13.33 22.68 1.69
CA LEU A 53 -14.69 23.22 1.54
C LEU A 53 -14.98 24.32 2.58
N LYS A 54 -14.71 24.02 3.86
CA LYS A 54 -14.92 24.97 4.96
C LYS A 54 -14.09 26.25 4.80
N ALA A 55 -12.89 26.11 4.25
CA ALA A 55 -11.99 27.24 3.98
C ALA A 55 -12.36 28.02 2.69
N GLY A 56 -13.37 27.60 1.95
CA GLY A 56 -13.78 28.21 0.68
C GLY A 56 -12.73 28.09 -0.42
N LYS A 57 -11.85 27.07 -0.34
CA LYS A 57 -10.79 26.84 -1.33
C LYS A 57 -11.27 26.03 -2.53
N ILE A 58 -12.32 25.25 -2.34
CA ILE A 58 -12.99 24.42 -3.35
C ILE A 58 -14.51 24.54 -3.16
N THR A 59 -15.23 24.15 -4.21
CA THR A 59 -16.71 23.96 -4.18
C THR A 59 -17.01 22.47 -4.09
N PHE A 60 -18.16 22.11 -3.54
CA PHE A 60 -18.55 20.69 -3.47
C PHE A 60 -18.62 20.06 -4.87
N GLY A 61 -17.91 18.99 -5.07
CA GLY A 61 -17.77 18.29 -6.35
C GLY A 61 -16.47 18.59 -7.10
N ASP A 62 -15.73 19.63 -6.72
CA ASP A 62 -14.41 19.88 -7.29
C ASP A 62 -13.45 18.73 -6.94
N GLU A 63 -12.70 18.27 -7.92
CA GLU A 63 -11.69 17.23 -7.70
C GLU A 63 -10.47 17.80 -6.97
N VAL A 64 -9.91 16.98 -6.06
CA VAL A 64 -8.69 17.30 -5.30
C VAL A 64 -7.66 16.21 -5.54
N ASP A 65 -6.46 16.60 -5.93
CA ASP A 65 -5.31 15.72 -6.01
C ASP A 65 -4.65 15.61 -4.63
N PHE A 66 -4.23 14.40 -4.27
CA PHE A 66 -3.53 14.14 -3.01
C PHE A 66 -2.12 13.62 -3.29
N CYS A 67 -1.12 14.34 -2.81
CA CYS A 67 0.28 13.88 -2.82
C CYS A 67 0.58 13.16 -1.50
N VAL A 68 0.88 11.88 -1.58
CA VAL A 68 1.02 11.00 -0.42
C VAL A 68 2.42 10.38 -0.40
N PRO A 69 3.27 10.71 0.58
CA PRO A 69 4.52 10.00 0.79
C PRO A 69 4.25 8.52 1.05
N THR A 70 4.79 7.65 0.20
CA THR A 70 4.35 6.27 0.14
C THR A 70 5.50 5.28 0.22
N GLY A 71 5.43 4.35 1.19
CA GLY A 71 6.29 3.17 1.30
C GLY A 71 5.47 1.88 1.19
N ASN A 72 4.71 1.53 2.24
CA ASN A 72 3.89 0.33 2.31
C ASN A 72 2.54 0.41 1.60
N PHE A 73 2.28 1.48 0.88
CA PHE A 73 1.06 1.71 0.09
C PHE A 73 -0.26 1.78 0.90
N GLY A 74 -0.21 1.80 2.22
CA GLY A 74 -1.40 1.77 3.08
C GLY A 74 -2.22 3.05 2.99
N ASP A 75 -1.59 4.19 3.22
CA ASP A 75 -2.27 5.48 3.25
C ASP A 75 -2.82 5.87 1.87
N ILE A 76 -2.01 5.78 0.82
CA ILE A 76 -2.47 6.10 -0.54
C ILE A 76 -3.58 5.16 -1.03
N LEU A 77 -3.57 3.88 -0.59
CA LEU A 77 -4.66 2.94 -0.85
C LEU A 77 -5.95 3.35 -0.10
N ALA A 78 -5.84 3.94 1.08
CA ALA A 78 -6.99 4.52 1.77
C ALA A 78 -7.59 5.70 0.98
N GLY A 79 -6.76 6.50 0.29
CA GLY A 79 -7.20 7.51 -0.67
C GLY A 79 -7.96 6.91 -1.86
N TYR A 80 -7.48 5.79 -2.38
CA TYR A 80 -8.19 5.04 -3.42
C TYR A 80 -9.57 4.58 -2.94
N TYR A 81 -9.67 4.04 -1.72
CA TYR A 81 -10.97 3.67 -1.16
C TYR A 81 -11.88 4.89 -0.96
N ALA A 82 -11.34 6.03 -0.52
CA ALA A 82 -12.12 7.26 -0.41
C ALA A 82 -12.71 7.67 -1.78
N LYS A 83 -11.94 7.56 -2.86
CA LYS A 83 -12.41 7.78 -4.23
C LYS A 83 -13.53 6.80 -4.60
N GLN A 84 -13.36 5.51 -4.32
CA GLN A 84 -14.39 4.49 -4.58
C GLN A 84 -15.67 4.71 -3.75
N MET A 85 -15.56 5.35 -2.60
CA MET A 85 -16.70 5.76 -1.77
C MET A 85 -17.39 7.04 -2.26
N GLY A 86 -16.90 7.65 -3.34
CA GLY A 86 -17.50 8.82 -3.97
C GLY A 86 -16.89 10.17 -3.57
N LEU A 87 -15.77 10.18 -2.83
CA LEU A 87 -15.03 11.42 -2.60
C LEU A 87 -14.46 11.93 -3.93
N PRO A 88 -14.62 13.22 -4.29
CA PRO A 88 -14.05 13.77 -5.52
C PRO A 88 -12.51 13.85 -5.44
N VAL A 89 -11.87 12.73 -5.68
CA VAL A 89 -10.40 12.60 -5.76
C VAL A 89 -10.00 12.60 -7.22
N GLY A 90 -9.16 13.52 -7.62
CA GLY A 90 -8.52 13.55 -8.94
C GLY A 90 -7.42 12.50 -9.02
N LYS A 91 -6.18 12.90 -8.84
CA LYS A 91 -5.01 12.00 -8.82
C LYS A 91 -4.52 11.74 -7.40
N LEU A 92 -4.02 10.54 -7.21
CA LEU A 92 -3.24 10.13 -6.05
C LEU A 92 -1.77 10.07 -6.46
N VAL A 93 -1.01 11.10 -6.10
CA VAL A 93 0.41 11.21 -6.42
C VAL A 93 1.22 10.41 -5.41
N CYS A 94 1.86 9.35 -5.87
CA CYS A 94 2.69 8.46 -5.06
C CYS A 94 4.10 9.04 -4.91
N ALA A 95 4.33 9.83 -3.86
CA ALA A 95 5.63 10.41 -3.61
C ALA A 95 6.58 9.38 -2.96
N SER A 96 7.76 9.21 -3.54
CA SER A 96 8.81 8.30 -3.07
C SER A 96 10.09 9.06 -2.71
N ASN A 97 10.93 8.44 -1.87
CA ASN A 97 12.33 8.82 -1.73
C ASN A 97 13.19 8.04 -2.75
N GLU A 98 14.50 7.94 -2.52
CA GLU A 98 15.42 7.21 -3.39
C GLU A 98 15.04 5.73 -3.55
N ASN A 99 14.29 5.15 -2.61
CA ASN A 99 13.71 3.80 -2.73
C ASN A 99 12.41 3.84 -3.54
N ASN A 100 12.50 4.24 -4.79
CA ASN A 100 11.38 4.61 -5.68
C ASN A 100 10.72 3.43 -6.41
N VAL A 101 10.70 2.23 -5.81
CA VAL A 101 10.13 1.02 -6.42
C VAL A 101 8.67 1.19 -6.89
N LEU A 102 7.89 1.96 -6.13
CA LEU A 102 6.49 2.24 -6.46
C LEU A 102 6.36 3.20 -7.65
N THR A 103 7.17 4.24 -7.71
CA THR A 103 7.20 5.18 -8.84
C THR A 103 7.55 4.46 -10.13
N ASP A 104 8.58 3.61 -10.11
CA ASP A 104 8.96 2.81 -11.27
C ASP A 104 7.83 1.85 -11.68
N PHE A 105 7.19 1.18 -10.71
CA PHE A 105 6.05 0.31 -10.98
C PHE A 105 4.87 1.06 -11.62
N LEU A 106 4.47 2.20 -11.06
CA LEU A 106 3.38 3.01 -11.58
C LEU A 106 3.66 3.56 -12.98
N THR A 107 4.94 3.74 -13.32
CA THR A 107 5.36 4.21 -14.65
C THR A 107 5.46 3.08 -15.67
N THR A 108 6.04 1.93 -15.27
CA THR A 108 6.44 0.88 -16.22
C THR A 108 5.57 -0.38 -16.17
N GLY A 109 4.80 -0.55 -15.11
CA GLY A 109 4.07 -1.80 -14.82
C GLY A 109 4.96 -2.93 -14.30
N THR A 110 6.27 -2.68 -14.13
CA THR A 110 7.22 -3.67 -13.63
C THR A 110 7.61 -3.34 -12.19
N TYR A 111 7.35 -4.27 -11.29
CA TYR A 111 7.76 -4.18 -9.90
C TYR A 111 9.05 -4.96 -9.69
N THR A 112 10.10 -4.29 -9.20
CA THR A 112 11.40 -4.94 -8.95
C THR A 112 11.88 -4.62 -7.54
N ALA A 113 11.85 -5.63 -6.66
CA ALA A 113 12.31 -5.52 -5.27
C ALA A 113 13.83 -5.75 -5.12
N LYS A 114 14.46 -6.46 -6.06
CA LYS A 114 15.91 -6.70 -6.08
C LYS A 114 16.63 -5.49 -6.66
N ARG A 115 16.87 -4.48 -5.83
CA ARG A 115 17.59 -3.26 -6.15
C ARG A 115 18.42 -2.80 -4.97
N GLU A 116 19.27 -1.81 -5.19
CA GLU A 116 20.00 -1.15 -4.11
C GLU A 116 19.02 -0.55 -3.09
N PHE A 117 19.35 -0.71 -1.80
CA PHE A 117 18.59 -0.14 -0.71
C PHE A 117 19.29 1.10 -0.18
N PHE A 118 18.62 2.24 -0.23
CA PHE A 118 19.12 3.51 0.26
C PHE A 118 18.59 3.79 1.66
N LYS A 119 19.51 4.07 2.60
CA LYS A 119 19.14 4.56 3.93
C LYS A 119 18.97 6.07 3.88
N THR A 120 17.74 6.53 4.00
CA THR A 120 17.44 7.96 3.95
C THR A 120 17.16 8.55 5.34
N THR A 121 16.94 9.86 5.40
CA THR A 121 16.48 10.54 6.63
C THR A 121 15.00 10.25 6.95
N SER A 122 14.30 9.53 6.07
CA SER A 122 12.89 9.14 6.24
C SER A 122 12.74 7.61 6.28
N PRO A 123 13.28 6.94 7.30
CA PRO A 123 13.41 5.48 7.35
C PRO A 123 12.07 4.73 7.26
N SER A 124 10.96 5.38 7.58
CA SER A 124 9.61 4.80 7.42
C SER A 124 9.22 4.59 5.95
N MET A 125 9.86 5.33 5.03
CA MET A 125 9.66 5.25 3.58
C MET A 125 10.73 4.40 2.89
N ASP A 126 11.75 3.91 3.60
CA ASP A 126 12.80 3.06 3.07
C ASP A 126 12.27 1.63 2.89
N ILE A 127 11.45 1.43 1.86
CA ILE A 127 10.72 0.20 1.60
C ILE A 127 11.00 -0.26 0.17
N LEU A 128 11.40 -1.53 0.01
CA LEU A 128 11.54 -2.18 -1.29
C LEU A 128 10.42 -3.19 -1.57
N VAL A 129 9.73 -3.67 -0.53
CA VAL A 129 8.56 -4.55 -0.67
C VAL A 129 7.35 -3.90 -0.02
N SER A 130 6.45 -3.38 -0.85
CA SER A 130 5.26 -2.67 -0.42
C SER A 130 4.14 -3.64 -0.07
N SER A 131 3.72 -3.66 1.19
CA SER A 131 2.84 -4.69 1.74
C SER A 131 1.35 -4.55 1.37
N ASN A 132 0.92 -3.40 0.83
CA ASN A 132 -0.50 -3.18 0.48
C ASN A 132 -0.74 -3.03 -1.02
N LEU A 133 0.31 -3.04 -1.85
CA LEU A 133 0.16 -2.91 -3.30
C LEU A 133 -0.65 -4.08 -3.90
N GLU A 134 -0.50 -5.29 -3.34
CA GLU A 134 -1.27 -6.46 -3.75
C GLU A 134 -2.79 -6.26 -3.64
N ARG A 135 -3.24 -5.43 -2.68
CA ARG A 135 -4.67 -5.09 -2.55
C ARG A 135 -5.16 -4.22 -3.71
N LEU A 136 -4.35 -3.24 -4.14
CA LEU A 136 -4.67 -2.48 -5.33
C LEU A 136 -4.74 -3.39 -6.56
N LEU A 137 -3.74 -4.27 -6.72
CA LEU A 137 -3.72 -5.23 -7.83
C LEU A 137 -4.98 -6.09 -7.85
N TYR A 138 -5.42 -6.58 -6.70
CA TYR A 138 -6.66 -7.35 -6.61
C TYR A 138 -7.89 -6.52 -7.05
N HIS A 139 -8.00 -5.27 -6.61
CA HIS A 139 -9.12 -4.41 -7.01
C HIS A 139 -9.15 -4.12 -8.51
N VAL A 140 -7.98 -3.95 -9.11
CA VAL A 140 -7.87 -3.62 -10.54
C VAL A 140 -8.03 -4.85 -11.43
N THR A 141 -7.46 -5.99 -11.04
CA THR A 141 -7.54 -7.24 -11.84
C THR A 141 -8.82 -8.01 -11.59
N GLY A 142 -9.41 -7.89 -10.39
CA GLY A 142 -10.54 -8.71 -9.95
C GLY A 142 -10.21 -10.20 -9.78
N SER A 143 -8.92 -10.57 -9.73
CA SER A 143 -8.45 -11.95 -9.73
C SER A 143 -7.42 -12.22 -8.64
N ASP A 144 -7.80 -13.03 -7.67
CA ASP A 144 -6.91 -13.53 -6.62
C ASP A 144 -5.81 -14.43 -7.18
N ALA A 145 -6.15 -15.26 -8.17
CA ALA A 145 -5.19 -16.15 -8.85
C ALA A 145 -4.10 -15.36 -9.58
N GLU A 146 -4.45 -14.26 -10.26
CA GLU A 146 -3.49 -13.40 -10.95
C GLU A 146 -2.56 -12.71 -9.93
N VAL A 147 -3.11 -12.17 -8.86
CA VAL A 147 -2.32 -11.55 -7.78
C VAL A 147 -1.41 -12.57 -7.10
N ALA A 148 -1.90 -13.77 -6.82
CA ALA A 148 -1.09 -14.85 -6.27
C ALA A 148 0.08 -15.20 -7.22
N GLY A 149 -0.15 -15.20 -8.53
CA GLY A 149 0.88 -15.37 -9.54
C GLY A 149 1.97 -14.30 -9.49
N PHE A 150 1.59 -13.02 -9.34
CA PHE A 150 2.55 -11.92 -9.17
C PHE A 150 3.38 -12.07 -7.89
N MET A 151 2.75 -12.47 -6.78
CA MET A 151 3.48 -12.68 -5.51
C MET A 151 4.43 -13.87 -5.58
N GLN A 152 4.06 -14.95 -6.28
CA GLN A 152 4.94 -16.09 -6.53
C GLN A 152 6.15 -15.68 -7.41
N GLN A 153 5.93 -14.90 -8.47
CA GLN A 153 7.01 -14.37 -9.29
C GLN A 153 7.94 -13.47 -8.48
N LEU A 154 7.38 -12.56 -7.67
CA LEU A 154 8.16 -11.70 -6.80
C LEU A 154 9.04 -12.51 -5.84
N ALA A 155 8.50 -13.55 -5.23
CA ALA A 155 9.24 -14.42 -4.32
C ALA A 155 10.35 -15.19 -5.03
N ALA A 156 10.11 -15.69 -6.25
CA ALA A 156 11.05 -16.52 -7.01
C ALA A 156 12.15 -15.68 -7.68
N THR A 157 11.80 -14.57 -8.30
CA THR A 157 12.71 -13.77 -9.15
C THR A 157 13.07 -12.41 -8.55
N GLY A 158 12.25 -11.90 -7.64
CA GLY A 158 12.33 -10.53 -7.10
C GLY A 158 11.67 -9.48 -7.97
N SER A 159 10.90 -9.89 -8.99
CA SER A 159 10.21 -8.97 -9.90
C SER A 159 8.95 -9.61 -10.48
N TYR A 160 7.97 -8.78 -10.88
CA TYR A 160 6.85 -9.16 -11.73
C TYR A 160 6.46 -7.99 -12.63
N THR A 161 5.72 -8.27 -13.70
CA THR A 161 5.18 -7.25 -14.61
C THR A 161 3.69 -7.47 -14.79
N VAL A 162 2.90 -6.41 -14.65
CA VAL A 162 1.45 -6.45 -14.90
C VAL A 162 1.16 -6.24 -16.39
N ARG A 163 -0.02 -6.63 -16.83
CA ARG A 163 -0.46 -6.41 -18.22
C ARG A 163 -0.65 -4.92 -18.50
N PRO A 164 -0.49 -4.47 -19.77
CA PRO A 164 -0.67 -3.06 -20.14
C PRO A 164 -2.02 -2.48 -19.73
N GLU A 165 -3.09 -3.24 -19.87
CA GLU A 165 -4.44 -2.81 -19.46
C GLU A 165 -4.58 -2.64 -17.95
N THR A 166 -3.91 -3.48 -17.15
CA THR A 166 -3.84 -3.35 -15.70
C THR A 166 -3.08 -2.08 -15.31
N LEU A 167 -1.94 -1.83 -15.97
CA LEU A 167 -1.17 -0.60 -15.74
C LEU A 167 -2.00 0.64 -16.09
N ALA A 168 -2.67 0.66 -17.24
CA ALA A 168 -3.51 1.77 -17.66
C ALA A 168 -4.61 2.08 -16.63
N ALA A 169 -5.30 1.04 -16.13
CA ALA A 169 -6.33 1.20 -15.11
C ALA A 169 -5.76 1.74 -13.78
N ILE A 170 -4.54 1.36 -13.40
CA ILE A 170 -3.86 1.93 -12.22
C ILE A 170 -3.56 3.41 -12.48
N GLN A 171 -3.04 3.76 -13.64
CA GLN A 171 -2.66 5.13 -14.02
C GLN A 171 -3.85 6.09 -14.18
N GLU A 172 -5.09 5.60 -14.27
CA GLU A 172 -6.27 6.46 -14.20
C GLU A 172 -6.37 7.22 -12.88
N THR A 173 -5.92 6.61 -11.79
CA THR A 173 -6.00 7.19 -10.45
C THR A 173 -4.64 7.59 -9.88
N PHE A 174 -3.60 6.80 -10.13
CA PHE A 174 -2.27 6.99 -9.54
C PHE A 174 -1.28 7.61 -10.52
N SER A 175 -0.36 8.44 -9.99
CA SER A 175 0.77 9.02 -10.72
C SER A 175 2.02 9.12 -9.85
#